data_3ebc61e2baf2f5cedbd2e73709faafc9
#
_entry.id   3ebc61e2baf2f5cedbd2e73709faafc9
#
_cell.length_a   1.000
_cell.length_b   1.000
_cell.length_c   1.000
_cell.angle_alpha   90.00
_cell.angle_beta   90.00
_cell.angle_gamma   90.00
#
_symmetry.space_group_name_H-M   'P 1'
#
loop_
_entity.id
_entity.type
_entity.pdbx_description
1 polymer ?
#
loop_
_entity_poly.entity_id
_entity_poly.type
_entity_poly.pdbx_seq_one_letter_code
_entity_poly.pdbx_strand_id
1 'polypeptide(L)'
;MSVSAESAQRRIPNWRLRAVQPSRWRLWELPRSVLVYVLAVDATALLLVATTAASTTLTTGDLVRFGVLAAGALVHLEAARGIERLREVAAGGVPYVNLKSLWVFTGVIVLPLPLVGALVAVSFLYSFLRVDDSSVACRKVFSAATFVLASGLAAAVLDAAGHAPGAGVPDGPAGALVLVAAAITWWVVNFALVVAVLALNDPTAPVRTAFGDLNDQLVVAAALGLGIGMAALLVHTPWLVAVLMTTVLALHRGFLLPQLQRQAQTDGKTGLMEATYFARMCAARLDRLRDQGATAVLLVIDLDRFKDINDRLGHAAGDQVIVAVARALRGELRGDDLLGRFGGDEFVALLPGSGPHDVHDIGARLLRALHGLQPTVTATTGEARLPGLTASVGAALFPAHGATVDDLLLAADTAQQTAKATGGARLVLAPLPPAADPLAMHG
;
A
#
# COMPACT_ATOMS: atom_id res chain seq x y z
N MET A 1 -37.33 34.03 -14.28
CA MET A 1 -36.87 33.10 -13.25
C MET A 1 -35.40 32.84 -13.53
N SER A 2 -34.54 33.56 -12.82
CA SER A 2 -33.09 33.49 -12.94
C SER A 2 -32.57 32.34 -12.05
N VAL A 3 -31.96 31.33 -12.66
CA VAL A 3 -31.20 30.33 -11.93
C VAL A 3 -29.75 30.81 -11.89
N SER A 4 -29.34 31.29 -10.73
CA SER A 4 -27.98 31.69 -10.40
C SER A 4 -27.03 30.50 -10.52
N ALA A 5 -26.10 30.62 -11.47
CA ALA A 5 -24.94 29.76 -11.56
C ALA A 5 -23.98 30.05 -10.40
N GLU A 6 -24.14 29.38 -9.28
CA GLU A 6 -23.19 29.41 -8.18
C GLU A 6 -21.97 28.57 -8.58
N SER A 7 -20.93 29.29 -8.98
CA SER A 7 -19.61 28.73 -9.31
C SER A 7 -19.10 27.91 -8.14
N ALA A 8 -19.05 26.59 -8.30
CA ALA A 8 -18.37 25.68 -7.41
C ALA A 8 -16.86 25.97 -7.44
N GLN A 9 -16.42 27.00 -6.72
CA GLN A 9 -15.03 27.18 -6.35
C GLN A 9 -14.61 25.94 -5.55
N ARG A 10 -13.84 25.05 -6.19
CA ARG A 10 -13.17 23.94 -5.52
C ARG A 10 -12.26 24.52 -4.45
N ARG A 11 -12.77 24.65 -3.23
CA ARG A 11 -11.94 25.01 -2.06
C ARG A 11 -10.82 23.98 -1.97
N ILE A 12 -9.58 24.45 -2.09
CA ILE A 12 -8.40 23.62 -1.82
C ILE A 12 -8.56 23.07 -0.40
N PRO A 13 -8.57 21.75 -0.19
CA PRO A 13 -8.77 21.18 1.14
C PRO A 13 -7.74 21.73 2.12
N ASN A 14 -8.14 22.09 3.33
CA ASN A 14 -7.30 22.75 4.35
C ASN A 14 -6.00 21.98 4.68
N TRP A 15 -5.94 20.66 4.48
CA TRP A 15 -4.75 19.85 4.67
C TRP A 15 -3.66 20.18 3.63
N ARG A 16 -4.01 20.52 2.37
CA ARG A 16 -3.02 20.95 1.35
C ARG A 16 -2.30 22.23 1.75
N LEU A 17 -3.01 23.15 2.37
CA LEU A 17 -2.43 24.39 2.89
C LEU A 17 -1.50 24.11 4.10
N ARG A 18 -1.81 23.10 4.92
CA ARG A 18 -0.96 22.68 6.04
C ARG A 18 0.32 21.97 5.58
N ALA A 19 0.24 21.16 4.52
CA ALA A 19 1.38 20.45 3.95
C ALA A 19 2.45 21.39 3.36
N VAL A 20 2.06 22.56 2.89
CA VAL A 20 2.96 23.59 2.32
C VAL A 20 3.60 24.47 3.42
N GLN A 21 3.17 24.37 4.68
CA GLN A 21 3.76 25.14 5.80
C GLN A 21 4.83 24.34 6.53
N PRO A 22 6.15 24.56 6.29
CA PRO A 22 7.23 23.78 6.92
C PRO A 22 7.20 23.82 8.45
N SER A 23 6.74 24.93 9.04
CA SER A 23 6.60 25.08 10.50
C SER A 23 5.63 24.11 11.17
N ARG A 24 4.77 23.46 10.40
CA ARG A 24 3.79 22.49 10.87
C ARG A 24 4.13 21.04 10.53
N TRP A 25 5.32 20.79 10.02
CA TRP A 25 5.76 19.43 9.71
C TRP A 25 6.12 18.68 10.98
N ARG A 26 5.82 17.40 11.02
CA ARG A 26 6.26 16.48 12.08
C ARG A 26 7.78 16.32 12.16
N LEU A 27 8.52 16.94 11.22
CA LEU A 27 9.97 17.06 11.24
C LEU A 27 10.48 17.65 12.59
N TRP A 28 9.76 18.59 13.15
CA TRP A 28 10.15 19.27 14.40
C TRP A 28 9.90 18.43 15.67
N GLU A 29 9.17 17.32 15.52
CA GLU A 29 8.91 16.34 16.60
C GLU A 29 10.01 15.27 16.66
N LEU A 30 10.93 15.22 15.67
CA LEU A 30 11.98 14.22 15.59
C LEU A 30 13.08 14.44 16.65
N PRO A 31 13.78 13.37 17.05
CA PRO A 31 14.98 13.50 17.89
C PRO A 31 15.98 14.46 17.27
N ARG A 32 16.69 15.24 18.10
CA ARG A 32 17.64 16.28 17.63
C ARG A 32 18.70 15.74 16.66
N SER A 33 19.20 14.53 16.88
CA SER A 33 20.17 13.87 15.98
C SER A 33 19.60 13.63 14.59
N VAL A 34 18.35 13.13 14.51
CA VAL A 34 17.64 12.90 13.25
C VAL A 34 17.35 14.21 12.54
N LEU A 35 16.87 15.21 13.27
CA LEU A 35 16.57 16.53 12.72
C LEU A 35 17.82 17.19 12.11
N VAL A 36 18.93 17.21 12.84
CA VAL A 36 20.19 17.78 12.35
C VAL A 36 20.68 17.03 11.11
N TYR A 37 20.61 15.70 11.11
CA TYR A 37 21.02 14.89 9.98
C TYR A 37 20.16 15.18 8.72
N VAL A 38 18.82 15.20 8.85
CA VAL A 38 17.91 15.49 7.74
C VAL A 38 18.18 16.88 7.16
N LEU A 39 18.28 17.91 8.02
CA LEU A 39 18.55 19.28 7.57
C LEU A 39 19.94 19.42 6.91
N ALA A 40 20.95 18.68 7.40
CA ALA A 40 22.29 18.68 6.80
C ALA A 40 22.27 18.06 5.39
N VAL A 41 21.56 16.93 5.21
CA VAL A 41 21.40 16.28 3.91
C VAL A 41 20.65 17.20 2.93
N ASP A 42 19.55 17.81 3.37
CA ASP A 42 18.75 18.72 2.55
C ASP A 42 19.56 19.97 2.15
N ALA A 43 20.28 20.58 3.09
CA ALA A 43 21.14 21.74 2.83
C ALA A 43 22.30 21.41 1.88
N THR A 44 22.94 20.24 2.04
CA THR A 44 24.02 19.79 1.15
C THR A 44 23.52 19.56 -0.28
N ALA A 45 22.33 18.97 -0.44
CA ALA A 45 21.72 18.78 -1.75
C ALA A 45 21.41 20.13 -2.44
N LEU A 46 20.83 21.08 -1.69
CA LEU A 46 20.56 22.42 -2.20
C LEU A 46 21.85 23.16 -2.59
N LEU A 47 22.89 23.08 -1.76
CA LEU A 47 24.20 23.68 -2.05
C LEU A 47 24.83 23.09 -3.30
N LEU A 48 24.76 21.76 -3.46
CA LEU A 48 25.28 21.08 -4.65
C LEU A 48 24.58 21.56 -5.93
N VAL A 49 23.24 21.64 -5.92
CA VAL A 49 22.48 22.15 -7.07
C VAL A 49 22.81 23.63 -7.34
N ALA A 50 22.88 24.46 -6.30
CA ALA A 50 23.16 25.88 -6.46
C ALA A 50 24.56 26.15 -7.02
N THR A 51 25.59 25.47 -6.50
CA THR A 51 26.99 25.63 -6.96
C THR A 51 27.17 25.15 -8.39
N THR A 52 26.56 23.98 -8.74
CA THR A 52 26.64 23.47 -10.12
C THR A 52 25.82 24.32 -11.09
N ALA A 53 24.68 24.88 -10.67
CA ALA A 53 23.90 25.81 -11.50
C ALA A 53 24.66 27.10 -11.82
N ALA A 54 25.45 27.61 -10.87
CA ALA A 54 26.26 28.81 -11.08
C ALA A 54 27.42 28.62 -12.08
N SER A 55 27.89 27.38 -12.25
CA SER A 55 29.04 27.05 -13.11
C SER A 55 28.66 26.41 -14.46
N THR A 56 27.39 26.04 -14.65
CA THR A 56 26.94 25.30 -15.82
C THR A 56 26.25 26.20 -16.85
N THR A 57 26.68 26.15 -18.10
CA THR A 57 25.98 26.78 -19.24
C THR A 57 25.04 25.74 -19.88
N LEU A 58 23.76 26.04 -19.89
CA LEU A 58 22.74 25.17 -20.47
C LEU A 58 22.60 25.38 -21.98
N THR A 59 22.54 24.31 -22.74
CA THR A 59 22.28 24.33 -24.20
C THR A 59 20.79 24.09 -24.47
N THR A 60 20.35 24.47 -25.68
CA THR A 60 18.98 24.13 -26.13
C THR A 60 18.75 22.61 -26.14
N GLY A 61 19.80 21.83 -26.51
CA GLY A 61 19.74 20.37 -26.50
C GLY A 61 19.46 19.79 -25.08
N ASP A 62 20.07 20.36 -24.04
CA ASP A 62 19.85 19.95 -22.67
C ASP A 62 18.42 20.23 -22.19
N LEU A 63 17.87 21.39 -22.59
CA LEU A 63 16.48 21.75 -22.28
C LEU A 63 15.48 20.83 -23.00
N VAL A 64 15.74 20.44 -24.22
CA VAL A 64 14.90 19.49 -24.96
C VAL A 64 14.95 18.11 -24.29
N ARG A 65 16.14 17.59 -23.97
CA ARG A 65 16.30 16.31 -23.25
C ARG A 65 15.60 16.34 -21.90
N PHE A 66 15.77 17.43 -21.14
CA PHE A 66 15.06 17.64 -19.89
C PHE A 66 13.53 17.61 -20.07
N GLY A 67 13.01 18.32 -21.09
CA GLY A 67 11.57 18.34 -21.39
C GLY A 67 11.02 16.93 -21.66
N VAL A 68 11.74 16.14 -22.46
CA VAL A 68 11.36 14.76 -22.78
C VAL A 68 11.35 13.88 -21.51
N LEU A 69 12.41 13.97 -20.68
CA LEU A 69 12.50 13.18 -19.46
C LEU A 69 11.47 13.61 -18.43
N ALA A 70 11.23 14.90 -18.27
CA ALA A 70 10.22 15.42 -17.35
C ALA A 70 8.80 14.98 -17.77
N ALA A 71 8.47 15.13 -19.05
CA ALA A 71 7.19 14.65 -19.60
C ALA A 71 7.01 13.15 -19.39
N GLY A 72 8.04 12.36 -19.73
CA GLY A 72 8.04 10.92 -19.54
C GLY A 72 7.87 10.51 -18.07
N ALA A 73 8.59 11.15 -17.16
CA ALA A 73 8.45 10.93 -15.72
C ALA A 73 7.03 11.24 -15.20
N LEU A 74 6.46 12.36 -15.65
CA LEU A 74 5.09 12.76 -15.23
C LEU A 74 4.02 11.80 -15.78
N VAL A 75 4.12 11.39 -17.05
CA VAL A 75 3.22 10.38 -17.64
C VAL A 75 3.33 9.05 -16.90
N HIS A 76 4.55 8.62 -16.58
CA HIS A 76 4.79 7.40 -15.81
C HIS A 76 4.16 7.49 -14.41
N LEU A 77 4.39 8.59 -13.67
CA LEU A 77 3.85 8.81 -12.33
C LEU A 77 2.31 8.86 -12.33
N GLU A 78 1.70 9.50 -13.34
CA GLU A 78 0.23 9.53 -13.46
C GLU A 78 -0.32 8.13 -13.77
N ALA A 79 0.30 7.39 -14.66
CA ALA A 79 -0.11 6.03 -15.01
C ALA A 79 0.04 5.05 -13.84
N ALA A 80 1.03 5.26 -12.97
CA ALA A 80 1.30 4.46 -11.78
C ALA A 80 0.54 4.92 -10.52
N ARG A 81 -0.17 6.06 -10.58
CA ARG A 81 -0.79 6.73 -9.42
C ARG A 81 -1.65 5.84 -8.55
N GLY A 82 -2.48 4.97 -9.14
CA GLY A 82 -3.35 4.05 -8.41
C GLY A 82 -2.56 3.02 -7.59
N ILE A 83 -1.46 2.54 -8.16
CA ILE A 83 -0.56 1.57 -7.54
C ILE A 83 0.23 2.24 -6.40
N GLU A 84 0.69 3.46 -6.63
CA GLU A 84 1.47 4.23 -5.66
C GLU A 84 0.65 4.56 -4.39
N ARG A 85 -0.63 4.93 -4.55
CA ARG A 85 -1.57 5.15 -3.43
C ARG A 85 -1.80 3.89 -2.59
N LEU A 86 -2.03 2.76 -3.23
CA LEU A 86 -2.23 1.48 -2.52
C LEU A 86 -0.99 1.08 -1.73
N ARG A 87 0.21 1.32 -2.28
CA ARG A 87 1.47 1.03 -1.61
C ARG A 87 1.76 1.96 -0.42
N GLU A 88 1.50 3.25 -0.53
CA GLU A 88 1.67 4.20 0.59
C GLU A 88 0.79 3.83 1.78
N VAL A 89 -0.43 3.34 1.54
CA VAL A 89 -1.35 2.87 2.59
C VAL A 89 -0.87 1.55 3.21
N ALA A 90 -0.32 0.63 2.40
CA ALA A 90 0.13 -0.70 2.85
C ALA A 90 1.51 -0.68 3.54
N ALA A 91 2.36 0.29 3.23
CA ALA A 91 3.79 0.28 3.58
C ALA A 91 4.12 0.84 4.97
N GLY A 92 3.26 0.79 5.96
CA GLY A 92 3.49 1.10 7.40
C GLY A 92 4.89 1.50 7.90
N GLY A 93 5.73 2.20 7.08
CA GLY A 93 7.07 2.69 7.47
C GLY A 93 8.25 2.04 6.73
N VAL A 94 8.04 1.09 5.84
CA VAL A 94 9.12 0.47 5.04
C VAL A 94 9.60 1.41 3.93
N PRO A 95 10.93 1.50 3.64
CA PRO A 95 11.46 2.31 2.55
C PRO A 95 10.83 1.92 1.22
N TYR A 96 10.24 2.91 0.55
CA TYR A 96 9.49 2.70 -0.69
C TYR A 96 10.40 2.77 -1.91
N VAL A 97 10.45 1.69 -2.68
CA VAL A 97 11.14 1.62 -3.97
C VAL A 97 10.17 2.06 -5.07
N ASN A 98 10.48 3.15 -5.75
CA ASN A 98 9.71 3.60 -6.89
C ASN A 98 10.62 3.70 -8.15
N LEU A 99 10.01 3.59 -9.33
CA LEU A 99 10.71 3.69 -10.61
C LEU A 99 11.14 5.14 -10.99
N LYS A 100 11.08 6.11 -10.05
CA LYS A 100 11.64 7.45 -10.25
C LYS A 100 13.13 7.41 -10.53
N SER A 101 13.83 6.43 -9.91
CA SER A 101 15.26 6.17 -10.15
C SER A 101 15.60 5.96 -11.62
N LEU A 102 14.72 5.33 -12.42
CA LEU A 102 14.88 5.19 -13.87
C LEU A 102 15.07 6.55 -14.54
N TRP A 103 14.13 7.48 -14.34
CA TRP A 103 14.14 8.80 -14.97
C TRP A 103 15.29 9.66 -14.49
N VAL A 104 15.54 9.65 -13.17
CA VAL A 104 16.61 10.44 -12.56
C VAL A 104 17.97 9.92 -13.00
N PHE A 105 18.20 8.61 -13.02
CA PHE A 105 19.47 8.04 -13.43
C PHE A 105 19.71 8.21 -14.96
N THR A 106 18.66 8.12 -15.79
CA THR A 106 18.75 8.56 -17.17
C THR A 106 19.24 10.01 -17.27
N GLY A 107 18.66 10.89 -16.44
CA GLY A 107 19.07 12.29 -16.33
C GLY A 107 20.56 12.45 -15.98
N VAL A 108 21.05 11.66 -15.02
CA VAL A 108 22.50 11.68 -14.61
C VAL A 108 23.42 11.45 -15.81
N ILE A 109 23.03 10.59 -16.74
CA ILE A 109 23.86 10.25 -17.91
C ILE A 109 23.79 11.34 -18.98
N VAL A 110 22.60 11.94 -19.21
CA VAL A 110 22.36 12.78 -20.39
C VAL A 110 22.14 14.27 -20.11
N LEU A 111 22.04 14.68 -18.84
CA LEU A 111 21.78 16.07 -18.43
C LEU A 111 22.88 16.61 -17.52
N PRO A 112 23.15 17.92 -17.58
CA PRO A 112 23.90 18.61 -16.53
C PRO A 112 23.20 18.50 -15.17
N LEU A 113 23.99 18.43 -14.08
CA LEU A 113 23.47 18.18 -12.72
C LEU A 113 22.35 19.15 -12.24
N PRO A 114 22.38 20.44 -12.57
CA PRO A 114 21.26 21.35 -12.24
C PRO A 114 19.92 20.90 -12.82
N LEU A 115 19.91 20.37 -14.05
CA LEU A 115 18.69 19.85 -14.67
C LEU A 115 18.28 18.50 -14.08
N VAL A 116 19.22 17.67 -13.62
CA VAL A 116 18.90 16.47 -12.83
C VAL A 116 18.21 16.87 -11.53
N GLY A 117 18.72 17.87 -10.82
CA GLY A 117 18.07 18.43 -9.62
C GLY A 117 16.66 18.95 -9.91
N ALA A 118 16.47 19.65 -11.03
CA ALA A 118 15.15 20.09 -11.48
C ALA A 118 14.20 18.90 -11.78
N LEU A 119 14.70 17.85 -12.45
CA LEU A 119 13.94 16.63 -12.74
C LEU A 119 13.49 15.92 -11.46
N VAL A 120 14.38 15.82 -10.45
CA VAL A 120 14.04 15.31 -9.13
C VAL A 120 12.95 16.17 -8.51
N ALA A 121 13.12 17.51 -8.49
CA ALA A 121 12.16 18.43 -7.90
C ALA A 121 10.77 18.30 -8.57
N VAL A 122 10.69 18.27 -9.90
CA VAL A 122 9.44 18.10 -10.66
C VAL A 122 8.78 16.77 -10.31
N SER A 123 9.53 15.66 -10.28
CA SER A 123 9.02 14.32 -10.00
C SER A 123 8.47 14.20 -8.58
N PHE A 124 9.18 14.72 -7.58
CA PHE A 124 8.75 14.66 -6.19
C PHE A 124 7.63 15.65 -5.87
N LEU A 125 7.66 16.86 -6.46
CA LEU A 125 6.57 17.83 -6.34
C LEU A 125 5.26 17.29 -6.95
N TYR A 126 5.34 16.65 -8.12
CA TYR A 126 4.18 16.02 -8.73
C TYR A 126 3.59 14.92 -7.84
N SER A 127 4.44 14.01 -7.32
CA SER A 127 4.03 13.00 -6.36
C SER A 127 3.38 13.64 -5.11
N PHE A 128 3.94 14.72 -4.59
CA PHE A 128 3.39 15.44 -3.43
C PHE A 128 2.00 16.02 -3.71
N LEU A 129 1.80 16.60 -4.89
CA LEU A 129 0.51 17.23 -5.27
C LEU A 129 -0.59 16.20 -5.59
N ARG A 130 -0.24 14.98 -6.03
CA ARG A 130 -1.19 13.99 -6.55
C ARG A 130 -1.43 12.81 -5.64
N VAL A 131 -0.46 12.45 -4.77
CA VAL A 131 -0.49 11.23 -3.92
C VAL A 131 -0.72 11.68 -2.52
N ASP A 132 -1.29 12.22 -1.92
CA ASP A 132 -1.89 12.73 -0.73
C ASP A 132 -1.57 12.10 0.63
N ASP A 133 -0.68 12.74 1.44
CA ASP A 133 -0.88 12.90 2.89
C ASP A 133 0.09 13.94 3.48
N SER A 134 -0.39 14.86 4.31
CA SER A 134 0.41 15.93 4.92
C SER A 134 1.50 15.43 5.88
N SER A 135 1.36 14.23 6.42
CA SER A 135 2.34 13.60 7.31
C SER A 135 3.65 13.17 6.59
N VAL A 136 3.66 13.18 5.26
CA VAL A 136 4.73 12.63 4.41
C VAL A 136 5.60 13.71 3.77
N ALA A 137 5.27 15.00 3.91
CA ALA A 137 5.98 16.08 3.21
C ALA A 137 7.49 16.10 3.50
N CYS A 138 7.89 16.03 4.76
CA CYS A 138 9.31 16.03 5.15
C CYS A 138 10.07 14.79 4.61
N ARG A 139 9.42 13.63 4.56
CA ARG A 139 10.02 12.42 3.98
C ARG A 139 10.26 12.57 2.48
N LYS A 140 9.36 13.21 1.74
CA LYS A 140 9.51 13.46 0.29
C LYS A 140 10.64 14.45 0.01
N VAL A 141 10.79 15.49 0.82
CA VAL A 141 11.91 16.45 0.70
C VAL A 141 13.23 15.74 0.96
N PHE A 142 13.36 15.01 2.06
CA PHE A 142 14.54 14.23 2.36
C PHE A 142 14.87 13.21 1.25
N SER A 143 13.88 12.47 0.75
CA SER A 143 14.10 11.53 -0.36
C SER A 143 14.54 12.24 -1.65
N ALA A 144 14.02 13.42 -1.95
CA ALA A 144 14.51 14.21 -3.09
C ALA A 144 15.98 14.64 -2.89
N ALA A 145 16.35 15.05 -1.68
CA ALA A 145 17.73 15.41 -1.35
C ALA A 145 18.70 14.22 -1.49
N THR A 146 18.30 13.02 -1.02
CA THR A 146 19.13 11.80 -1.19
C THR A 146 19.32 11.45 -2.67
N PHE A 147 18.29 11.61 -3.51
CA PHE A 147 18.37 11.41 -4.96
C PHE A 147 19.36 12.41 -5.62
N VAL A 148 19.31 13.68 -5.21
CA VAL A 148 20.24 14.71 -5.72
C VAL A 148 21.67 14.38 -5.36
N LEU A 149 21.95 14.03 -4.09
CA LEU A 149 23.31 13.70 -3.65
C LEU A 149 23.85 12.42 -4.33
N ALA A 150 23.01 11.38 -4.43
CA ALA A 150 23.38 10.18 -5.15
C ALA A 150 23.67 10.47 -6.63
N SER A 151 22.88 11.35 -7.25
CA SER A 151 23.08 11.77 -8.64
C SER A 151 24.37 12.56 -8.81
N GLY A 152 24.71 13.43 -7.87
CA GLY A 152 25.97 14.17 -7.88
C GLY A 152 27.21 13.27 -7.82
N LEU A 153 27.20 12.26 -6.94
CA LEU A 153 28.31 11.30 -6.83
C LEU A 153 28.39 10.37 -8.03
N ALA A 154 27.25 9.91 -8.59
CA ALA A 154 27.24 9.13 -9.81
C ALA A 154 27.76 9.93 -11.01
N ALA A 155 27.37 11.21 -11.13
CA ALA A 155 27.89 12.11 -12.15
C ALA A 155 29.41 12.32 -11.99
N ALA A 156 29.92 12.42 -10.78
CA ALA A 156 31.36 12.52 -10.53
C ALA A 156 32.13 11.25 -10.97
N VAL A 157 31.52 10.06 -10.83
CA VAL A 157 32.11 8.81 -11.35
C VAL A 157 32.21 8.84 -12.88
N LEU A 158 31.15 9.33 -13.56
CA LEU A 158 31.16 9.49 -15.02
C LEU A 158 32.23 10.50 -15.46
N ASP A 159 32.31 11.64 -14.79
CA ASP A 159 33.28 12.71 -15.10
C ASP A 159 34.72 12.26 -14.89
N ALA A 160 35.02 11.57 -13.77
CA ALA A 160 36.31 10.99 -13.48
C ALA A 160 36.79 9.97 -14.53
N ALA A 161 35.86 9.31 -15.23
CA ALA A 161 36.12 8.41 -16.33
C ALA A 161 36.19 9.14 -17.70
N GLY A 162 36.17 10.48 -17.70
CA GLY A 162 36.25 11.30 -18.92
C GLY A 162 34.91 11.47 -19.66
N HIS A 163 33.80 11.12 -19.02
CA HIS A 163 32.46 11.24 -19.60
C HIS A 163 31.69 12.39 -18.93
N ALA A 164 31.95 13.61 -19.39
CA ALA A 164 31.27 14.78 -18.85
C ALA A 164 29.75 14.67 -19.01
N PRO A 165 28.96 15.19 -18.06
CA PRO A 165 27.49 15.19 -18.14
C PRO A 165 27.00 15.84 -19.44
N GLY A 166 26.16 15.15 -20.18
CA GLY A 166 25.66 15.62 -21.49
C GLY A 166 26.52 15.27 -22.71
N ALA A 167 27.71 14.70 -22.55
CA ALA A 167 28.61 14.30 -23.63
C ALA A 167 28.13 13.04 -24.41
N GLY A 168 27.07 12.39 -23.92
CA GLY A 168 26.54 11.15 -24.51
C GLY A 168 26.65 9.96 -23.59
N VAL A 169 26.35 8.78 -24.12
CA VAL A 169 26.46 7.53 -23.37
C VAL A 169 27.84 6.93 -23.61
N PRO A 170 28.59 6.55 -22.55
CA PRO A 170 29.86 5.85 -22.69
C PRO A 170 29.75 4.60 -23.57
N ASP A 171 30.68 4.42 -24.53
CA ASP A 171 30.67 3.35 -25.50
C ASP A 171 31.59 2.19 -25.13
N GLY A 172 31.28 1.01 -25.69
CA GLY A 172 32.06 -0.20 -25.52
C GLY A 172 32.02 -0.83 -24.13
N PRO A 173 32.80 -1.94 -23.92
CA PRO A 173 32.80 -2.63 -22.63
C PRO A 173 33.30 -1.79 -21.44
N ALA A 174 34.28 -0.93 -21.67
CA ALA A 174 34.79 -0.02 -20.65
C ALA A 174 33.73 1.01 -20.26
N GLY A 175 33.02 1.59 -21.23
CA GLY A 175 31.89 2.49 -20.97
C GLY A 175 30.77 1.82 -20.20
N ALA A 176 30.45 0.57 -20.52
CA ALA A 176 29.46 -0.21 -19.77
C ALA A 176 29.87 -0.41 -18.29
N LEU A 177 31.15 -0.68 -18.01
CA LEU A 177 31.66 -0.78 -16.63
C LEU A 177 31.53 0.56 -15.88
N VAL A 178 31.82 1.68 -16.54
CA VAL A 178 31.66 3.02 -15.96
C VAL A 178 30.19 3.29 -15.61
N LEU A 179 29.26 2.97 -16.51
CA LEU A 179 27.82 3.10 -16.26
C LEU A 179 27.34 2.24 -15.10
N VAL A 180 27.83 1.00 -15.01
CA VAL A 180 27.52 0.10 -13.89
C VAL A 180 28.10 0.65 -12.58
N ALA A 181 29.35 1.16 -12.60
CA ALA A 181 29.96 1.77 -11.42
C ALA A 181 29.18 3.02 -10.96
N ALA A 182 28.75 3.88 -11.87
CA ALA A 182 27.90 5.03 -11.58
C ALA A 182 26.54 4.60 -10.98
N ALA A 183 25.90 3.53 -11.53
CA ALA A 183 24.65 2.99 -11.03
C ALA A 183 24.80 2.41 -9.62
N ILE A 184 25.87 1.65 -9.36
CA ILE A 184 26.17 1.12 -8.01
C ILE A 184 26.44 2.27 -7.05
N THR A 185 27.19 3.30 -7.44
CA THR A 185 27.45 4.48 -6.61
C THR A 185 26.15 5.19 -6.27
N TRP A 186 25.27 5.41 -7.26
CA TRP A 186 23.97 6.03 -7.03
C TRP A 186 23.15 5.24 -6.02
N TRP A 187 23.06 3.92 -6.21
CA TRP A 187 22.33 3.03 -5.32
C TRP A 187 22.88 3.01 -3.90
N VAL A 188 24.19 2.83 -3.75
CA VAL A 188 24.87 2.78 -2.43
C VAL A 188 24.67 4.08 -1.67
N VAL A 189 24.89 5.23 -2.30
CA VAL A 189 24.77 6.54 -1.66
C VAL A 189 23.34 6.81 -1.23
N ASN A 190 22.37 6.64 -2.14
CA ASN A 190 20.96 6.84 -1.82
C ASN A 190 20.52 5.94 -0.67
N PHE A 191 20.94 4.66 -0.71
CA PHE A 191 20.61 3.69 0.31
C PHE A 191 21.28 4.01 1.66
N ALA A 192 22.56 4.34 1.69
CA ALA A 192 23.28 4.67 2.90
C ALA A 192 22.67 5.89 3.62
N LEU A 193 22.28 6.92 2.87
CA LEU A 193 21.63 8.12 3.44
C LEU A 193 20.26 7.76 4.09
N VAL A 194 19.48 6.86 3.48
CA VAL A 194 18.20 6.42 4.04
C VAL A 194 18.41 5.51 5.26
N VAL A 195 19.36 4.58 5.22
CA VAL A 195 19.67 3.70 6.35
C VAL A 195 20.16 4.51 7.55
N ALA A 196 20.99 5.54 7.32
CA ALA A 196 21.50 6.38 8.39
C ALA A 196 20.38 7.10 9.15
N VAL A 197 19.35 7.64 8.46
CA VAL A 197 18.21 8.27 9.15
C VAL A 197 17.39 7.25 9.95
N LEU A 198 17.21 6.04 9.44
CA LEU A 198 16.49 4.99 10.15
C LEU A 198 17.25 4.54 11.40
N ALA A 199 18.57 4.32 11.30
CA ALA A 199 19.40 3.94 12.43
C ALA A 199 19.49 5.04 13.51
N LEU A 200 19.48 6.32 13.12
CA LEU A 200 19.42 7.44 14.07
C LEU A 200 18.06 7.57 14.77
N ASN A 201 16.99 7.16 14.09
CA ASN A 201 15.62 7.23 14.64
C ASN A 201 15.32 6.07 15.59
N ASP A 202 15.79 4.87 15.29
CA ASP A 202 15.67 3.68 16.14
C ASP A 202 16.96 2.86 16.10
N PRO A 203 17.88 3.11 17.06
CA PRO A 203 19.14 2.39 17.15
C PRO A 203 19.00 0.89 17.47
N THR A 204 17.82 0.45 17.92
CA THR A 204 17.54 -0.94 18.28
C THR A 204 16.99 -1.76 17.12
N ALA A 205 16.52 -1.09 16.07
CA ALA A 205 16.00 -1.77 14.90
C ALA A 205 17.12 -2.55 14.17
N PRO A 206 16.89 -3.83 13.81
CA PRO A 206 17.88 -4.59 13.07
C PRO A 206 18.16 -3.89 11.72
N VAL A 207 19.43 -3.71 11.36
CA VAL A 207 19.83 -3.13 10.07
C VAL A 207 19.17 -3.86 8.89
N ARG A 208 18.89 -5.14 9.06
CA ARG A 208 18.19 -5.97 8.08
C ARG A 208 16.78 -5.46 7.74
N THR A 209 16.07 -4.80 8.66
CA THR A 209 14.75 -4.20 8.39
C THR A 209 14.86 -2.95 7.50
N ALA A 210 16.01 -2.28 7.52
CA ALA A 210 16.29 -1.13 6.67
C ALA A 210 16.64 -1.52 5.23
N PHE A 211 17.16 -2.76 5.01
CA PHE A 211 17.48 -3.27 3.67
C PHE A 211 16.25 -3.58 2.83
N GLY A 212 15.07 -3.74 3.44
CA GLY A 212 13.88 -4.22 2.73
C GLY A 212 14.05 -5.66 2.22
N ASP A 213 13.11 -6.08 1.37
CA ASP A 213 13.20 -7.39 0.72
C ASP A 213 14.18 -7.35 -0.47
N LEU A 214 14.84 -8.47 -0.77
CA LEU A 214 15.70 -8.65 -1.95
C LEU A 214 14.97 -8.25 -3.25
N ASN A 215 13.68 -8.51 -3.33
CA ASN A 215 12.84 -8.11 -4.46
C ASN A 215 12.83 -6.59 -4.68
N ASP A 216 12.81 -5.80 -3.61
CA ASP A 216 12.85 -4.34 -3.71
C ASP A 216 14.19 -3.86 -4.29
N GLN A 217 15.28 -4.48 -3.89
CA GLN A 217 16.61 -4.16 -4.42
C GLN A 217 16.76 -4.53 -5.89
N LEU A 218 16.18 -5.66 -6.31
CA LEU A 218 16.13 -6.06 -7.72
C LEU A 218 15.33 -5.07 -8.58
N VAL A 219 14.24 -4.51 -8.05
CA VAL A 219 13.47 -3.47 -8.75
C VAL A 219 14.30 -2.20 -8.95
N VAL A 220 15.09 -1.78 -7.95
CA VAL A 220 15.99 -0.61 -8.11
C VAL A 220 17.06 -0.90 -9.15
N ALA A 221 17.71 -2.07 -9.08
CA ALA A 221 18.73 -2.47 -10.05
C ALA A 221 18.17 -2.50 -11.48
N ALA A 222 16.97 -3.06 -11.67
CA ALA A 222 16.28 -3.07 -12.94
C ALA A 222 15.94 -1.65 -13.43
N ALA A 223 15.49 -0.76 -12.53
CA ALA A 223 15.20 0.63 -12.87
C ALA A 223 16.45 1.40 -13.31
N LEU A 224 17.60 1.19 -12.66
CA LEU A 224 18.88 1.78 -13.06
C LEU A 224 19.35 1.24 -14.41
N GLY A 225 19.25 -0.08 -14.62
CA GLY A 225 19.57 -0.70 -15.91
C GLY A 225 18.69 -0.20 -17.04
N LEU A 226 17.37 -0.08 -16.82
CA LEU A 226 16.45 0.55 -17.78
C LEU A 226 16.79 2.01 -18.00
N GLY A 227 17.28 2.73 -16.99
CA GLY A 227 17.74 4.12 -17.11
C GLY A 227 18.94 4.25 -18.04
N ILE A 228 19.88 3.32 -18.01
CA ILE A 228 21.01 3.25 -18.97
C ILE A 228 20.47 3.03 -20.38
N GLY A 229 19.58 2.05 -20.57
CA GLY A 229 18.95 1.79 -21.87
C GLY A 229 18.17 3.01 -22.39
N MET A 230 17.44 3.71 -21.52
CA MET A 230 16.70 4.92 -21.85
C MET A 230 17.64 6.05 -22.29
N ALA A 231 18.79 6.22 -21.62
CA ALA A 231 19.80 7.20 -21.99
C ALA A 231 20.35 6.93 -23.38
N ALA A 232 20.69 5.68 -23.69
CA ALA A 232 21.17 5.27 -25.01
C ALA A 232 20.11 5.54 -26.10
N LEU A 233 18.85 5.17 -25.87
CA LEU A 233 17.76 5.45 -26.80
C LEU A 233 17.54 6.95 -27.01
N LEU A 234 17.58 7.74 -25.93
CA LEU A 234 17.36 9.19 -26.02
C LEU A 234 18.43 9.90 -26.86
N VAL A 235 19.67 9.40 -26.81
CA VAL A 235 20.79 9.97 -27.56
C VAL A 235 20.80 9.51 -29.02
N HIS A 236 20.58 8.21 -29.27
CA HIS A 236 20.77 7.62 -30.62
C HIS A 236 19.47 7.48 -31.43
N THR A 237 18.36 7.18 -30.75
CA THR A 237 17.06 6.85 -31.37
C THR A 237 15.89 7.35 -30.51
N PRO A 238 15.70 8.69 -30.39
CA PRO A 238 14.77 9.27 -29.41
C PRO A 238 13.31 8.85 -29.58
N TRP A 239 12.88 8.49 -30.79
CA TRP A 239 11.51 7.99 -31.03
C TRP A 239 11.21 6.64 -30.36
N LEU A 240 12.25 5.82 -30.11
CA LEU A 240 12.09 4.55 -29.38
C LEU A 240 11.85 4.73 -27.88
N VAL A 241 12.09 5.91 -27.32
CA VAL A 241 11.75 6.24 -25.93
C VAL A 241 10.27 5.99 -25.63
N ALA A 242 9.37 6.32 -26.57
CA ALA A 242 7.94 6.07 -26.42
C ALA A 242 7.61 4.56 -26.35
N VAL A 243 8.31 3.74 -27.15
CA VAL A 243 8.15 2.28 -27.14
C VAL A 243 8.63 1.70 -25.81
N LEU A 244 9.83 2.09 -25.37
CA LEU A 244 10.37 1.64 -24.07
C LEU A 244 9.45 2.07 -22.92
N MET A 245 8.93 3.31 -22.96
CA MET A 245 7.99 3.81 -21.97
C MET A 245 6.72 2.95 -21.89
N THR A 246 6.13 2.60 -23.02
CA THR A 246 4.96 1.71 -23.07
C THR A 246 5.28 0.35 -22.48
N THR A 247 6.45 -0.22 -22.80
CA THR A 247 6.92 -1.49 -22.20
C THR A 247 7.10 -1.39 -20.70
N VAL A 248 7.75 -0.33 -20.20
CA VAL A 248 7.93 -0.10 -18.76
C VAL A 248 6.59 0.03 -18.04
N LEU A 249 5.64 0.77 -18.61
CA LEU A 249 4.29 0.91 -18.03
C LEU A 249 3.53 -0.42 -18.02
N ALA A 250 3.61 -1.20 -19.08
CA ALA A 250 2.98 -2.51 -19.18
C ALA A 250 3.56 -3.48 -18.12
N LEU A 251 4.89 -3.55 -18.01
CA LEU A 251 5.58 -4.35 -17.00
C LEU A 251 5.25 -3.88 -15.58
N HIS A 252 5.28 -2.56 -15.34
CA HIS A 252 4.93 -1.98 -14.04
C HIS A 252 3.51 -2.38 -13.61
N ARG A 253 2.53 -2.29 -14.51
CA ARG A 253 1.18 -2.75 -14.24
C ARG A 253 1.07 -4.26 -14.10
N GLY A 254 1.72 -5.01 -14.97
CA GLY A 254 1.67 -6.48 -15.00
C GLY A 254 2.27 -7.15 -13.76
N PHE A 255 3.37 -6.61 -13.23
CA PHE A 255 4.03 -7.21 -12.05
C PHE A 255 3.50 -6.70 -10.71
N LEU A 256 3.15 -5.42 -10.62
CA LEU A 256 2.77 -4.81 -9.34
C LEU A 256 1.30 -4.99 -9.02
N LEU A 257 0.41 -4.97 -10.00
CA LEU A 257 -1.02 -5.16 -9.75
C LEU A 257 -1.34 -6.53 -9.11
N PRO A 258 -0.78 -7.66 -9.59
CA PRO A 258 -0.99 -8.96 -8.95
C PRO A 258 -0.37 -9.06 -7.55
N GLN A 259 0.77 -8.41 -7.29
CA GLN A 259 1.36 -8.40 -5.95
C GLN A 259 0.49 -7.65 -4.94
N LEU A 260 -0.02 -6.48 -5.33
CA LEU A 260 -0.96 -5.71 -4.50
C LEU A 260 -2.28 -6.45 -4.28
N GLN A 261 -2.78 -7.14 -5.31
CA GLN A 261 -3.95 -7.98 -5.18
C GLN A 261 -3.72 -9.18 -4.26
N ARG A 262 -2.51 -9.75 -4.22
CA ARG A 262 -2.16 -10.83 -3.27
C ARG A 262 -1.99 -10.30 -1.85
N GLN A 263 -1.42 -9.12 -1.65
CA GLN A 263 -1.34 -8.46 -0.33
C GLN A 263 -2.72 -8.06 0.19
N ALA A 264 -3.65 -7.71 -0.70
CA ALA A 264 -5.06 -7.45 -0.37
C ALA A 264 -5.90 -8.73 -0.15
N GLN A 265 -5.32 -9.94 -0.17
CA GLN A 265 -6.04 -11.19 0.04
C GLN A 265 -6.24 -11.54 1.52
N THR A 266 -5.36 -11.03 2.38
CA THR A 266 -5.38 -11.32 3.81
C THR A 266 -5.39 -10.03 4.64
N ASP A 267 -6.19 -10.05 5.71
CA ASP A 267 -6.16 -8.99 6.73
C ASP A 267 -4.80 -8.99 7.44
N GLY A 268 -4.12 -7.84 7.44
CA GLY A 268 -2.76 -7.70 7.95
C GLY A 268 -2.59 -7.97 9.45
N LYS A 269 -3.67 -7.97 10.25
CA LYS A 269 -3.64 -8.23 11.69
C LYS A 269 -3.88 -9.70 12.01
N THR A 270 -4.87 -10.31 11.36
CA THR A 270 -5.35 -11.66 11.68
C THR A 270 -4.82 -12.73 10.75
N GLY A 271 -4.35 -12.37 9.56
CA GLY A 271 -3.99 -13.33 8.50
C GLY A 271 -5.19 -14.05 7.87
N LEU A 272 -6.44 -13.68 8.23
CA LEU A 272 -7.66 -14.19 7.61
C LEU A 272 -7.89 -13.56 6.25
N MET A 273 -8.84 -14.07 5.48
CA MET A 273 -9.22 -13.44 4.21
C MET A 273 -9.74 -12.01 4.46
N GLU A 274 -9.28 -11.06 3.64
CA GLU A 274 -9.85 -9.70 3.58
C GLU A 274 -11.25 -9.78 2.94
N ALA A 275 -12.13 -8.84 3.28
CA ALA A 275 -13.54 -8.83 2.89
C ALA A 275 -13.76 -9.04 1.39
N THR A 276 -13.06 -8.28 0.54
CA THR A 276 -13.20 -8.36 -0.92
C THR A 276 -12.72 -9.69 -1.47
N TYR A 277 -11.63 -10.23 -0.90
CA TYR A 277 -11.11 -11.53 -1.28
C TYR A 277 -12.04 -12.65 -0.83
N PHE A 278 -12.58 -12.59 0.40
CA PHE A 278 -13.57 -13.52 0.91
C PHE A 278 -14.81 -13.57 0.00
N ALA A 279 -15.38 -12.41 -0.34
CA ALA A 279 -16.58 -12.34 -1.21
C ALA A 279 -16.33 -13.00 -2.57
N ARG A 280 -15.17 -12.78 -3.18
CA ARG A 280 -14.79 -13.41 -4.45
C ARG A 280 -14.64 -14.94 -4.33
N MET A 281 -13.97 -15.41 -3.26
CA MET A 281 -13.81 -16.85 -3.02
C MET A 281 -15.13 -17.52 -2.70
N CYS A 282 -15.99 -16.83 -1.93
CA CYS A 282 -17.34 -17.25 -1.60
C CYS A 282 -18.18 -17.42 -2.87
N ALA A 283 -18.20 -16.42 -3.77
CA ALA A 283 -18.93 -16.50 -5.05
C ALA A 283 -18.51 -17.71 -5.88
N ALA A 284 -17.20 -17.89 -6.06
CA ALA A 284 -16.68 -19.05 -6.80
C ALA A 284 -17.02 -20.39 -6.15
N ARG A 285 -17.16 -20.43 -4.82
CA ARG A 285 -17.57 -21.64 -4.10
C ARG A 285 -19.06 -21.90 -4.23
N LEU A 286 -19.90 -20.86 -4.14
CA LEU A 286 -21.35 -20.97 -4.33
C LEU A 286 -21.71 -21.44 -5.74
N ASP A 287 -21.01 -20.99 -6.78
CA ASP A 287 -21.23 -21.47 -8.15
C ASP A 287 -21.01 -22.99 -8.26
N ARG A 288 -19.91 -23.50 -7.67
CA ARG A 288 -19.65 -24.96 -7.64
C ARG A 288 -20.70 -25.73 -6.86
N LEU A 289 -21.14 -25.19 -5.71
CA LEU A 289 -22.16 -25.82 -4.90
C LEU A 289 -23.52 -25.86 -5.62
N ARG A 290 -23.84 -24.83 -6.40
CA ARG A 290 -25.04 -24.77 -7.25
C ARG A 290 -25.04 -25.88 -8.29
N ASP A 291 -23.89 -26.08 -8.99
CA ASP A 291 -23.74 -27.12 -10.00
C ASP A 291 -23.89 -28.54 -9.39
N GLN A 292 -23.51 -28.69 -8.11
CA GLN A 292 -23.59 -29.96 -7.37
C GLN A 292 -24.92 -30.17 -6.65
N GLY A 293 -25.81 -29.19 -6.64
CA GLY A 293 -27.05 -29.25 -5.85
C GLY A 293 -26.77 -29.26 -4.32
N ALA A 294 -25.61 -28.78 -3.90
CA ALA A 294 -25.19 -28.82 -2.50
C ALA A 294 -25.55 -27.53 -1.76
N THR A 295 -25.60 -27.63 -0.42
CA THR A 295 -25.91 -26.50 0.48
C THR A 295 -24.67 -25.91 1.13
N ALA A 296 -24.82 -24.72 1.67
CA ALA A 296 -23.81 -24.10 2.53
C ALA A 296 -24.46 -23.23 3.61
N VAL A 297 -23.72 -22.95 4.67
CA VAL A 297 -24.08 -21.97 5.70
C VAL A 297 -23.12 -20.79 5.61
N LEU A 298 -23.64 -19.57 5.50
CA LEU A 298 -22.89 -18.36 5.64
C LEU A 298 -23.16 -17.76 7.04
N LEU A 299 -22.09 -17.41 7.74
CA LEU A 299 -22.16 -16.80 9.06
C LEU A 299 -21.59 -15.38 9.02
N VAL A 300 -22.27 -14.44 9.69
CA VAL A 300 -21.76 -13.13 10.07
C VAL A 300 -21.59 -13.14 11.61
N ILE A 301 -20.41 -12.84 12.09
CA ILE A 301 -19.99 -12.95 13.49
C ILE A 301 -19.46 -11.60 13.94
N ASP A 302 -20.01 -11.05 15.02
CA ASP A 302 -19.60 -9.75 15.57
C ASP A 302 -19.39 -9.90 17.10
N LEU A 303 -18.26 -9.36 17.58
CA LEU A 303 -17.92 -9.45 19.00
C LEU A 303 -18.75 -8.47 19.85
N ASP A 304 -19.45 -9.03 20.82
CA ASP A 304 -20.24 -8.19 21.72
C ASP A 304 -19.34 -7.29 22.58
N ARG A 305 -19.68 -5.99 22.64
CA ARG A 305 -19.00 -4.99 23.47
C ARG A 305 -17.49 -4.84 23.20
N PHE A 306 -17.03 -5.10 21.99
CA PHE A 306 -15.61 -4.95 21.65
C PHE A 306 -15.12 -3.50 21.81
N LYS A 307 -16.01 -2.53 21.58
CA LYS A 307 -15.71 -1.12 21.84
C LYS A 307 -15.31 -0.85 23.28
N ASP A 308 -16.00 -1.48 24.25
CA ASP A 308 -15.69 -1.31 25.67
C ASP A 308 -14.27 -1.83 26.02
N ILE A 309 -13.81 -2.87 25.32
CA ILE A 309 -12.44 -3.38 25.46
C ILE A 309 -11.43 -2.34 24.97
N ASN A 310 -11.66 -1.76 23.77
CA ASN A 310 -10.82 -0.71 23.22
C ASN A 310 -10.77 0.53 24.10
N ASP A 311 -11.93 0.97 24.60
CA ASP A 311 -12.05 2.18 25.42
C ASP A 311 -11.35 2.00 26.80
N ARG A 312 -11.34 0.78 27.35
CA ARG A 312 -10.72 0.48 28.65
C ARG A 312 -9.23 0.16 28.57
N LEU A 313 -8.80 -0.59 27.55
CA LEU A 313 -7.46 -1.19 27.49
C LEU A 313 -6.60 -0.62 26.36
N GLY A 314 -7.19 0.19 25.49
CA GLY A 314 -6.55 0.78 24.32
C GLY A 314 -6.61 -0.10 23.07
N HIS A 315 -6.46 0.51 21.89
CA HIS A 315 -6.56 -0.16 20.59
C HIS A 315 -5.52 -1.29 20.39
N ALA A 316 -4.33 -1.14 20.98
CA ALA A 316 -3.30 -2.19 20.90
C ALA A 316 -3.72 -3.49 21.60
N ALA A 317 -4.43 -3.39 22.73
CA ALA A 317 -5.02 -4.53 23.42
C ALA A 317 -6.18 -5.13 22.62
N GLY A 318 -7.04 -4.29 22.04
CA GLY A 318 -8.11 -4.74 21.15
C GLY A 318 -7.58 -5.50 19.94
N ASP A 319 -6.48 -5.05 19.33
CA ASP A 319 -5.83 -5.76 18.22
C ASP A 319 -5.37 -7.17 18.62
N GLN A 320 -4.83 -7.34 19.85
CA GLN A 320 -4.45 -8.66 20.37
C GLN A 320 -5.67 -9.56 20.57
N VAL A 321 -6.79 -9.00 21.04
CA VAL A 321 -8.06 -9.72 21.16
C VAL A 321 -8.55 -10.22 19.81
N ILE A 322 -8.55 -9.36 18.77
CA ILE A 322 -8.96 -9.72 17.41
C ILE A 322 -8.11 -10.88 16.88
N VAL A 323 -6.80 -10.85 17.10
CA VAL A 323 -5.89 -11.96 16.68
C VAL A 323 -6.21 -13.26 17.43
N ALA A 324 -6.50 -13.18 18.72
CA ALA A 324 -6.88 -14.34 19.53
C ALA A 324 -8.22 -14.94 19.06
N VAL A 325 -9.22 -14.10 18.79
CA VAL A 325 -10.53 -14.49 18.24
C VAL A 325 -10.37 -15.16 16.86
N ALA A 326 -9.59 -14.55 15.97
CA ALA A 326 -9.34 -15.11 14.63
C ALA A 326 -8.77 -16.53 14.71
N ARG A 327 -7.81 -16.76 15.61
CA ARG A 327 -7.24 -18.10 15.84
C ARG A 327 -8.26 -19.08 16.43
N ALA A 328 -9.07 -18.65 17.38
CA ALA A 328 -10.10 -19.49 17.97
C ALA A 328 -11.15 -19.90 16.94
N LEU A 329 -11.67 -18.95 16.15
CA LEU A 329 -12.62 -19.23 15.07
C LEU A 329 -12.01 -20.17 14.02
N ARG A 330 -10.76 -19.94 13.63
CA ARG A 330 -10.06 -20.81 12.64
C ARG A 330 -9.89 -22.23 13.16
N GLY A 331 -9.64 -22.42 14.47
CA GLY A 331 -9.50 -23.73 15.09
C GLY A 331 -10.79 -24.54 15.13
N GLU A 332 -11.96 -23.88 15.07
CA GLU A 332 -13.27 -24.53 15.07
C GLU A 332 -13.79 -24.83 13.65
N LEU A 333 -13.16 -24.30 12.62
CA LEU A 333 -13.58 -24.46 11.24
C LEU A 333 -12.71 -25.52 10.51
N ARG A 334 -13.32 -26.17 9.52
CA ARG A 334 -12.65 -27.20 8.68
C ARG A 334 -11.68 -26.53 7.69
N GLY A 335 -10.79 -27.32 7.09
CA GLY A 335 -9.86 -26.84 6.07
C GLY A 335 -10.53 -26.21 4.85
N ASP A 336 -11.67 -26.73 4.46
CA ASP A 336 -12.47 -26.29 3.30
C ASP A 336 -13.40 -25.10 3.60
N ASP A 337 -13.58 -24.76 4.89
CA ASP A 337 -14.38 -23.61 5.29
C ASP A 337 -13.60 -22.31 5.02
N LEU A 338 -14.30 -21.31 4.47
CA LEU A 338 -13.75 -19.98 4.29
C LEU A 338 -13.96 -19.16 5.56
N LEU A 339 -12.94 -18.41 5.98
CA LEU A 339 -13.02 -17.48 7.09
C LEU A 339 -12.37 -16.17 6.69
N GLY A 340 -13.10 -15.07 6.82
CA GLY A 340 -12.66 -13.71 6.53
C GLY A 340 -12.93 -12.75 7.68
N ARG A 341 -12.26 -11.60 7.62
CA ARG A 341 -12.54 -10.46 8.49
C ARG A 341 -13.06 -9.31 7.64
N PHE A 342 -14.25 -8.81 7.96
CA PHE A 342 -14.88 -7.72 7.18
C PHE A 342 -14.48 -6.35 7.68
N GLY A 343 -14.11 -6.20 8.94
CA GLY A 343 -13.65 -4.94 9.52
C GLY A 343 -13.71 -4.99 11.04
N GLY A 344 -13.05 -4.09 11.73
CA GLY A 344 -13.16 -3.95 13.18
C GLY A 344 -13.18 -5.29 13.94
N ASP A 345 -14.33 -5.62 14.46
CA ASP A 345 -14.70 -6.80 15.23
C ASP A 345 -15.62 -7.78 14.48
N GLU A 346 -15.79 -7.59 13.15
CA GLU A 346 -16.67 -8.41 12.32
C GLU A 346 -15.92 -9.48 11.55
N PHE A 347 -16.38 -10.73 11.65
CA PHE A 347 -15.88 -11.89 10.92
C PHE A 347 -16.99 -12.54 10.12
N VAL A 348 -16.62 -13.21 9.03
CA VAL A 348 -17.53 -13.94 8.16
C VAL A 348 -16.98 -15.32 7.87
N ALA A 349 -17.87 -16.31 7.77
CA ALA A 349 -17.47 -17.66 7.39
C ALA A 349 -18.47 -18.26 6.39
N LEU A 350 -17.95 -19.04 5.42
CA LEU A 350 -18.76 -19.90 4.56
C LEU A 350 -18.40 -21.36 4.85
N LEU A 351 -19.41 -22.18 5.13
CA LEU A 351 -19.27 -23.60 5.46
C LEU A 351 -19.94 -24.44 4.38
N PRO A 352 -19.21 -24.88 3.36
CA PRO A 352 -19.72 -25.72 2.30
C PRO A 352 -20.18 -27.08 2.83
N GLY A 353 -21.24 -27.63 2.25
CA GLY A 353 -21.78 -28.94 2.63
C GLY A 353 -22.49 -28.98 3.98
N SER A 354 -22.69 -27.81 4.61
CA SER A 354 -23.49 -27.67 5.84
C SER A 354 -24.94 -27.27 5.48
N GLY A 355 -25.88 -27.74 6.29
CA GLY A 355 -27.31 -27.50 6.09
C GLY A 355 -27.97 -26.93 7.36
N PRO A 356 -29.33 -26.82 7.34
CA PRO A 356 -30.10 -26.26 8.44
C PRO A 356 -29.87 -26.96 9.79
N HIS A 357 -29.66 -28.27 9.77
CA HIS A 357 -29.43 -29.07 10.97
C HIS A 357 -28.08 -28.80 11.61
N ASP A 358 -27.07 -28.39 10.82
CA ASP A 358 -25.72 -28.15 11.32
C ASP A 358 -25.57 -26.76 11.97
N VAL A 359 -26.43 -25.81 11.64
CA VAL A 359 -26.32 -24.40 12.03
C VAL A 359 -26.23 -24.26 13.55
N HIS A 360 -27.09 -24.97 14.30
CA HIS A 360 -27.11 -24.88 15.76
C HIS A 360 -25.84 -25.41 16.40
N ASP A 361 -25.36 -26.56 15.95
CA ASP A 361 -24.15 -27.20 16.47
C ASP A 361 -22.89 -26.39 16.16
N ILE A 362 -22.80 -25.85 14.94
CA ILE A 362 -21.72 -24.96 14.54
C ILE A 362 -21.71 -23.70 15.40
N GLY A 363 -22.88 -23.05 15.55
CA GLY A 363 -23.02 -21.86 16.37
C GLY A 363 -22.65 -22.09 17.83
N ALA A 364 -23.16 -23.18 18.42
CA ALA A 364 -22.84 -23.54 19.80
C ALA A 364 -21.34 -23.81 20.01
N ARG A 365 -20.67 -24.42 19.01
CA ARG A 365 -19.24 -24.69 19.05
C ARG A 365 -18.43 -23.40 18.98
N LEU A 366 -18.72 -22.51 18.04
CA LEU A 366 -18.04 -21.22 17.89
C LEU A 366 -18.22 -20.34 19.11
N LEU A 367 -19.46 -20.21 19.64
CA LEU A 367 -19.74 -19.41 20.82
C LEU A 367 -19.07 -19.97 22.07
N ARG A 368 -18.99 -21.29 22.24
CA ARG A 368 -18.24 -21.92 23.35
C ARG A 368 -16.74 -21.65 23.25
N ALA A 369 -16.17 -21.72 22.05
CA ALA A 369 -14.75 -21.43 21.83
C ALA A 369 -14.42 -19.99 22.21
N LEU A 370 -15.27 -19.03 21.83
CA LEU A 370 -15.09 -17.62 22.19
C LEU A 370 -15.30 -17.39 23.70
N HIS A 371 -16.28 -18.02 24.30
CA HIS A 371 -16.54 -17.91 25.74
C HIS A 371 -15.39 -18.52 26.58
N GLY A 372 -14.79 -19.59 26.11
CA GLY A 372 -13.63 -20.22 26.73
C GLY A 372 -12.32 -19.45 26.52
N LEU A 373 -12.28 -18.49 25.61
CA LEU A 373 -11.09 -17.72 25.28
C LEU A 373 -10.82 -16.67 26.36
N GLN A 374 -9.67 -16.77 27.04
CA GLN A 374 -9.22 -15.82 28.08
C GLN A 374 -7.89 -15.18 27.65
N PRO A 375 -7.90 -14.26 26.69
CA PRO A 375 -6.67 -13.69 26.19
C PRO A 375 -5.99 -12.81 27.23
N THR A 376 -4.69 -12.97 27.39
CA THR A 376 -3.83 -12.02 28.10
C THR A 376 -3.35 -10.99 27.09
N VAL A 377 -3.62 -9.72 27.34
CA VAL A 377 -3.30 -8.60 26.47
C VAL A 377 -2.45 -7.55 27.17
N THR A 378 -1.59 -6.90 26.42
CA THR A 378 -0.79 -5.77 26.92
C THR A 378 -1.61 -4.50 26.81
N ALA A 379 -2.09 -3.99 27.93
CA ALA A 379 -2.79 -2.71 28.02
C ALA A 379 -1.82 -1.57 28.36
N THR A 380 -2.27 -0.34 28.21
CA THR A 380 -1.51 0.86 28.61
C THR A 380 -1.12 0.87 30.10
N THR A 381 -1.86 0.13 30.93
CA THR A 381 -1.67 0.02 32.38
C THR A 381 -0.93 -1.26 32.81
N GLY A 382 -0.45 -2.09 31.89
CA GLY A 382 0.20 -3.38 32.15
C GLY A 382 -0.55 -4.54 31.52
N GLU A 383 -0.20 -5.79 31.87
CA GLU A 383 -0.89 -6.98 31.38
C GLU A 383 -2.29 -7.10 32.00
N ALA A 384 -3.27 -7.39 31.16
CA ALA A 384 -4.65 -7.64 31.57
C ALA A 384 -5.14 -8.96 30.99
N ARG A 385 -5.74 -9.81 31.83
CA ARG A 385 -6.45 -11.02 31.41
C ARG A 385 -7.92 -10.71 31.27
N LEU A 386 -8.46 -10.96 30.06
CA LEU A 386 -9.86 -10.74 29.78
C LEU A 386 -10.71 -11.97 30.16
N PRO A 387 -11.97 -11.77 30.62
CA PRO A 387 -12.93 -12.85 30.74
C PRO A 387 -13.27 -13.41 29.35
N GLY A 388 -14.00 -14.52 29.30
CA GLY A 388 -14.50 -15.10 28.06
C GLY A 388 -15.26 -14.07 27.22
N LEU A 389 -15.02 -14.13 25.92
CA LEU A 389 -15.63 -13.21 24.98
C LEU A 389 -16.99 -13.75 24.52
N THR A 390 -17.91 -12.85 24.18
CA THR A 390 -19.19 -13.21 23.56
C THR A 390 -19.31 -12.62 22.16
N ALA A 391 -20.11 -13.25 21.32
CA ALA A 391 -20.38 -12.78 19.98
C ALA A 391 -21.85 -12.97 19.61
N SER A 392 -22.36 -12.09 18.77
CA SER A 392 -23.66 -12.22 18.13
C SER A 392 -23.42 -12.77 16.72
N VAL A 393 -24.09 -13.89 16.39
CA VAL A 393 -23.88 -14.61 15.13
C VAL A 393 -25.19 -14.65 14.36
N GLY A 394 -25.15 -14.23 13.11
CA GLY A 394 -26.25 -14.43 12.16
C GLY A 394 -25.88 -15.50 11.14
N ALA A 395 -26.82 -16.34 10.76
CA ALA A 395 -26.64 -17.43 9.81
C ALA A 395 -27.61 -17.30 8.63
N ALA A 396 -27.13 -17.58 7.43
CA ALA A 396 -27.93 -17.72 6.21
C ALA A 396 -27.60 -19.03 5.49
N LEU A 397 -28.61 -19.62 4.84
CA LEU A 397 -28.50 -20.89 4.13
C LEU A 397 -28.46 -20.67 2.60
N PHE A 398 -27.46 -21.21 1.93
CA PHE A 398 -27.47 -21.34 0.49
C PHE A 398 -28.13 -22.65 0.06
N PRO A 399 -29.02 -22.67 -0.94
CA PRO A 399 -29.54 -21.51 -1.70
C PRO A 399 -30.81 -20.88 -1.10
N ALA A 400 -31.26 -21.30 0.08
CA ALA A 400 -32.57 -20.97 0.61
C ALA A 400 -32.79 -19.46 0.90
N HIS A 401 -31.72 -18.73 1.30
CA HIS A 401 -31.80 -17.30 1.58
C HIS A 401 -31.24 -16.44 0.45
N GLY A 402 -30.80 -17.03 -0.64
CA GLY A 402 -30.30 -16.31 -1.82
C GLY A 402 -29.32 -17.11 -2.65
N ALA A 403 -29.14 -16.65 -3.88
CA ALA A 403 -28.29 -17.30 -4.86
C ALA A 403 -26.90 -16.61 -4.97
N THR A 404 -26.77 -15.41 -4.44
CA THR A 404 -25.53 -14.59 -4.48
C THR A 404 -24.93 -14.42 -3.10
N VAL A 405 -23.66 -14.01 -3.07
CA VAL A 405 -22.96 -13.68 -1.81
C VAL A 405 -23.66 -12.53 -1.10
N ASP A 406 -24.07 -11.52 -1.85
CA ASP A 406 -24.71 -10.32 -1.29
C ASP A 406 -26.08 -10.64 -0.65
N ASP A 407 -26.87 -11.52 -1.26
CA ASP A 407 -28.13 -11.97 -0.67
C ASP A 407 -27.90 -12.68 0.67
N LEU A 408 -26.92 -13.59 0.71
CA LEU A 408 -26.59 -14.35 1.92
C LEU A 408 -26.01 -13.47 3.01
N LEU A 409 -25.14 -12.52 2.66
CA LEU A 409 -24.59 -11.55 3.60
C LEU A 409 -25.70 -10.68 4.20
N LEU A 410 -26.60 -10.16 3.39
CA LEU A 410 -27.74 -9.35 3.85
C LEU A 410 -28.66 -10.14 4.81
N ALA A 411 -28.97 -11.39 4.48
CA ALA A 411 -29.79 -12.23 5.33
C ALA A 411 -29.09 -12.57 6.66
N ALA A 412 -27.80 -12.91 6.61
CA ALA A 412 -27.02 -13.22 7.79
C ALA A 412 -26.79 -11.98 8.67
N ASP A 413 -26.54 -10.80 8.09
CA ASP A 413 -26.38 -9.53 8.83
C ASP A 413 -27.68 -9.16 9.57
N THR A 414 -28.83 -9.27 8.91
CA THR A 414 -30.15 -9.04 9.53
C THR A 414 -30.39 -10.00 10.73
N ALA A 415 -29.99 -11.26 10.59
CA ALA A 415 -30.08 -12.24 11.66
C ALA A 415 -29.10 -11.91 12.80
N GLN A 416 -27.90 -11.46 12.50
CA GLN A 416 -26.89 -11.03 13.48
C GLN A 416 -27.38 -9.81 14.28
N GLN A 417 -27.99 -8.81 13.62
CA GLN A 417 -28.62 -7.68 14.30
C GLN A 417 -29.74 -8.13 15.24
N THR A 418 -30.52 -9.13 14.84
CA THR A 418 -31.53 -9.74 15.71
C THR A 418 -30.89 -10.42 16.92
N ALA A 419 -29.76 -11.12 16.74
CA ALA A 419 -29.01 -11.71 17.84
C ALA A 419 -28.55 -10.65 18.84
N LYS A 420 -28.03 -9.51 18.38
CA LYS A 420 -27.64 -8.36 19.22
C LYS A 420 -28.84 -7.77 19.97
N ALA A 421 -29.94 -7.51 19.26
CA ALA A 421 -31.15 -6.90 19.83
C ALA A 421 -31.80 -7.79 20.91
N THR A 422 -31.65 -9.11 20.84
CA THR A 422 -32.20 -10.07 21.81
C THR A 422 -31.24 -10.43 22.94
N GLY A 423 -30.16 -9.67 23.12
CA GLY A 423 -29.24 -9.78 24.28
C GLY A 423 -27.83 -10.30 23.95
N GLY A 424 -27.48 -10.55 22.69
CA GLY A 424 -26.16 -11.03 22.29
C GLY A 424 -25.86 -12.47 22.67
N ALA A 425 -24.59 -12.87 22.55
CA ALA A 425 -24.06 -14.18 22.95
C ALA A 425 -24.83 -15.38 22.37
N ARG A 426 -25.30 -15.25 21.12
CA ARG A 426 -26.14 -16.27 20.48
C ARG A 426 -26.00 -16.28 18.98
N LEU A 427 -26.46 -17.39 18.37
CA LEU A 427 -26.68 -17.50 16.93
C LEU A 427 -28.17 -17.40 16.62
N VAL A 428 -28.48 -16.64 15.56
CA VAL A 428 -29.81 -16.56 14.97
C VAL A 428 -29.72 -16.97 13.51
N LEU A 429 -30.58 -17.89 13.09
CA LEU A 429 -30.74 -18.24 11.66
C LEU A 429 -31.76 -17.27 11.04
N ALA A 430 -31.41 -16.74 9.86
CA ALA A 430 -32.31 -15.90 9.10
C ALA A 430 -33.66 -16.62 8.84
N PRO A 431 -34.80 -15.92 8.90
CA PRO A 431 -36.09 -16.54 8.56
C PRO A 431 -36.09 -16.90 7.09
N LEU A 432 -36.60 -18.09 6.79
CA LEU A 432 -36.79 -18.52 5.37
C LEU A 432 -37.72 -17.54 4.66
N PRO A 433 -37.37 -17.11 3.44
CA PRO A 433 -38.29 -16.29 2.65
C PRO A 433 -39.61 -17.03 2.47
N PRO A 434 -40.75 -16.31 2.50
CA PRO A 434 -42.07 -16.96 2.26
C PRO A 434 -42.00 -17.71 0.93
N ALA A 435 -42.49 -18.95 0.95
CA ALA A 435 -42.55 -19.77 -0.27
C ALA A 435 -43.24 -18.95 -1.38
N ALA A 436 -42.57 -18.79 -2.51
CA ALA A 436 -43.15 -18.07 -3.64
C ALA A 436 -44.51 -18.73 -3.97
N ASP A 437 -45.57 -17.94 -3.93
CA ASP A 437 -46.93 -18.42 -4.22
C ASP A 437 -46.95 -18.90 -5.68
N PRO A 438 -47.16 -20.22 -5.94
CA PRO A 438 -47.12 -20.74 -7.30
C PRO A 438 -48.20 -20.17 -8.19
N LEU A 439 -49.17 -19.40 -7.66
CA LEU A 439 -50.29 -18.79 -8.38
C LEU A 439 -49.98 -17.41 -8.97
N ALA A 440 -48.82 -16.78 -8.67
CA ALA A 440 -48.46 -15.45 -9.19
C ALA A 440 -47.83 -15.46 -10.61
N MET A 441 -47.62 -16.62 -11.23
CA MET A 441 -46.96 -16.74 -12.55
C MET A 441 -47.94 -16.94 -13.72
N HIS A 442 -49.25 -16.73 -13.51
CA HIS A 442 -50.26 -16.81 -14.55
C HIS A 442 -51.19 -15.59 -14.51
N GLY A 443 -50.57 -14.39 -14.61
CA GLY A 443 -51.28 -13.15 -14.81
C GLY A 443 -50.70 -12.39 -15.97
#